data_af11a0493267fdd13f976a4b1b97d806
#
_entry.id   af11a0493267fdd13f976a4b1b97d806
#
_cell.length_a   1.000
_cell.length_b   1.000
_cell.length_c   1.000
_cell.angle_alpha   90.00
_cell.angle_beta   90.00
_cell.angle_gamma   90.00
#
_symmetry.space_group_name_H-M   'P 1'
#
loop_
_entity.id
_entity.type
_entity.pdbx_description
1 polymer ?
#
loop_
_entity_poly.entity_id
_entity_poly.type
_entity_poly.pdbx_seq_one_letter_code
_entity_poly.pdbx_strand_id
1 'polypeptide(L)'
;MAGERPRVAIVGAGPAGAFAAASILRARGDADIDLFERLPTPWGLLRGGVAPDHQEIKRLEDTFDRQTLRRGCRFLGNVEVGTDVSHAELMEHYDAVVYATGAQTDKSLGIAGEDLPGSWAATSFVGWYNGHPDYRDLEFDLSAERAVVIGNGNVAADVIRILTLGPDELAQTDIADHALEALRASNVREVVVLGRRGPAQAAFTSAELRELGRLDGVALHVDPADAELDAVSREWLAAEGTFTARKNVELLQAFAAREPHAGAARRIDLRFLCSPVEIRGEGRVEAVDVRRNAIVREEDGTLRAQLRHDGHR
;
A
#
# COMPACT_ATOMS: atom_id res chain seq x y z
N MET A 1 0.61 50.05 5.60
CA MET A 1 0.36 49.50 4.26
C MET A 1 -0.09 48.07 4.46
N ALA A 2 -1.32 47.72 4.10
CA ALA A 2 -1.74 46.33 4.05
C ALA A 2 -0.88 45.68 2.93
N GLY A 3 0.01 44.78 3.30
CA GLY A 3 0.78 44.00 2.33
C GLY A 3 -0.16 43.21 1.45
N GLU A 4 0.18 43.06 0.17
CA GLU A 4 -0.56 42.19 -0.73
C GLU A 4 -0.67 40.79 -0.11
N ARG A 5 -1.87 40.20 -0.24
CA ARG A 5 -2.10 38.83 0.22
C ARG A 5 -1.27 37.87 -0.64
N PRO A 6 -0.42 37.04 -0.04
CA PRO A 6 0.35 36.09 -0.82
C PRO A 6 -0.56 35.07 -1.50
N ARG A 7 -0.34 34.86 -2.79
CA ARG A 7 -1.06 33.89 -3.63
C ARG A 7 -0.19 32.64 -3.78
N VAL A 8 -0.71 31.50 -3.38
CA VAL A 8 0.05 30.24 -3.41
C VAL A 8 -0.70 29.20 -4.23
N ALA A 9 -0.04 28.65 -5.24
CA ALA A 9 -0.52 27.48 -5.96
C ALA A 9 0.05 26.22 -5.31
N ILE A 10 -0.80 25.25 -5.03
CA ILE A 10 -0.38 23.91 -4.58
C ILE A 10 -0.82 22.91 -5.63
N VAL A 11 0.12 22.22 -6.24
CA VAL A 11 -0.10 21.21 -7.28
C VAL A 11 -0.15 19.83 -6.62
N GLY A 12 -1.32 19.23 -6.63
CA GLY A 12 -1.65 18.02 -5.92
C GLY A 12 -2.45 18.30 -4.63
N ALA A 13 -3.72 17.91 -4.63
CA ALA A 13 -4.65 18.06 -3.49
C ALA A 13 -4.70 16.81 -2.59
N GLY A 14 -3.66 15.97 -2.60
CA GLY A 14 -3.49 14.84 -1.69
C GLY A 14 -3.13 15.28 -0.26
N PRO A 15 -2.86 14.34 0.66
CA PRO A 15 -2.51 14.65 2.05
C PRO A 15 -1.37 15.65 2.22
N ALA A 16 -0.30 15.55 1.40
CA ALA A 16 0.82 16.47 1.46
C ALA A 16 0.41 17.91 1.09
N GLY A 17 -0.42 18.07 0.03
CA GLY A 17 -0.97 19.35 -0.37
C GLY A 17 -1.89 19.94 0.70
N ALA A 18 -2.77 19.14 1.29
CA ALA A 18 -3.64 19.53 2.38
C ALA A 18 -2.87 20.02 3.61
N PHE A 19 -1.82 19.29 4.03
CA PHE A 19 -0.95 19.71 5.13
C PHE A 19 -0.16 20.98 4.82
N ALA A 20 0.31 21.14 3.58
CA ALA A 20 0.99 22.37 3.14
C ALA A 20 0.04 23.56 3.23
N ALA A 21 -1.17 23.44 2.64
CA ALA A 21 -2.21 24.48 2.70
C ALA A 21 -2.56 24.87 4.16
N ALA A 22 -2.85 23.87 5.00
CA ALA A 22 -3.18 24.11 6.40
C ALA A 22 -2.03 24.77 7.18
N SER A 23 -0.77 24.45 6.84
CA SER A 23 0.41 25.04 7.47
C SER A 23 0.62 26.51 7.03
N ILE A 24 0.42 26.80 5.75
CA ILE A 24 0.48 28.17 5.21
C ILE A 24 -0.61 29.01 5.86
N LEU A 25 -1.86 28.54 5.91
CA LEU A 25 -2.98 29.27 6.53
C LEU A 25 -2.80 29.48 8.04
N ARG A 26 -2.02 28.63 8.72
CA ARG A 26 -1.65 28.85 10.13
C ARG A 26 -0.64 29.97 10.29
N ALA A 27 0.34 30.01 9.39
CA ALA A 27 1.42 31.01 9.43
C ALA A 27 0.97 32.35 8.85
N ARG A 28 0.15 32.34 7.81
CA ARG A 28 -0.36 33.49 7.06
C ARG A 28 -1.84 33.29 6.78
N GLY A 29 -2.67 33.67 7.76
CA GLY A 29 -4.11 33.51 7.68
C GLY A 29 -4.80 34.37 6.59
N ASP A 30 -4.05 35.24 5.95
CA ASP A 30 -4.45 36.10 4.84
C ASP A 30 -4.02 35.56 3.45
N ALA A 31 -3.34 34.42 3.37
CA ALA A 31 -2.91 33.83 2.11
C ALA A 31 -4.10 33.33 1.27
N ASP A 32 -4.06 33.62 -0.03
CA ASP A 32 -4.96 33.04 -1.01
C ASP A 32 -4.32 31.77 -1.58
N ILE A 33 -4.95 30.62 -1.38
CA ILE A 33 -4.40 29.31 -1.76
C ILE A 33 -5.31 28.62 -2.77
N ASP A 34 -4.71 28.17 -3.87
CA ASP A 34 -5.35 27.35 -4.89
C ASP A 34 -4.73 25.95 -4.90
N LEU A 35 -5.59 24.94 -4.75
CA LEU A 35 -5.23 23.53 -4.83
C LEU A 35 -5.57 23.01 -6.23
N PHE A 36 -4.56 22.76 -7.04
CA PHE A 36 -4.71 22.16 -8.38
C PHE A 36 -4.66 20.64 -8.28
N GLU A 37 -5.62 19.99 -8.90
CA GLU A 37 -5.69 18.52 -8.90
C GLU A 37 -6.19 18.00 -10.25
N ARG A 38 -5.49 17.03 -10.83
CA ARG A 38 -5.91 16.43 -12.11
C ARG A 38 -7.18 15.58 -11.99
N LEU A 39 -7.46 15.06 -10.80
CA LEU A 39 -8.67 14.31 -10.53
C LEU A 39 -9.85 15.23 -10.19
N PRO A 40 -11.10 14.79 -10.39
CA PRO A 40 -12.28 15.59 -10.05
C PRO A 40 -12.48 15.81 -8.56
N THR A 41 -11.79 15.02 -7.72
CA THR A 41 -11.95 15.04 -6.25
C THR A 41 -10.61 15.23 -5.55
N PRO A 42 -10.58 15.96 -4.41
CA PRO A 42 -9.36 16.12 -3.62
C PRO A 42 -9.03 14.87 -2.79
N TRP A 43 -7.95 14.98 -2.03
CA TRP A 43 -7.44 14.09 -0.98
C TRP A 43 -6.62 12.91 -1.47
N GLY A 44 -6.41 12.76 -2.79
CA GLY A 44 -5.43 11.83 -3.39
C GLY A 44 -5.52 10.42 -2.78
N LEU A 45 -4.41 9.92 -2.22
CA LEU A 45 -4.34 8.56 -1.67
C LEU A 45 -5.24 8.34 -0.44
N LEU A 46 -5.72 9.37 0.25
CA LEU A 46 -6.71 9.18 1.31
C LEU A 46 -8.02 8.62 0.74
N ARG A 47 -8.39 9.05 -0.46
CA ARG A 47 -9.58 8.57 -1.19
C ARG A 47 -9.26 7.36 -2.08
N GLY A 48 -8.21 7.46 -2.89
CA GLY A 48 -7.89 6.47 -3.93
C GLY A 48 -6.87 5.41 -3.51
N GLY A 49 -6.32 5.45 -2.29
CA GLY A 49 -5.27 4.56 -1.84
C GLY A 49 -5.55 3.84 -0.51
N VAL A 50 -6.24 4.47 0.42
CA VAL A 50 -6.65 3.82 1.68
C VAL A 50 -7.69 2.74 1.37
N ALA A 51 -7.50 1.55 1.95
CA ALA A 51 -8.41 0.43 1.73
C ALA A 51 -9.85 0.75 2.16
N PRO A 52 -10.87 0.25 1.44
CA PRO A 52 -12.27 0.58 1.69
C PRO A 52 -12.78 0.11 3.05
N ASP A 53 -12.16 -0.88 3.68
CA ASP A 53 -12.46 -1.33 5.03
C ASP A 53 -11.89 -0.41 6.14
N HIS A 54 -10.94 0.48 5.82
CA HIS A 54 -10.34 1.43 6.75
C HIS A 54 -11.08 2.78 6.81
N GLN A 55 -12.36 2.75 7.10
CA GLN A 55 -13.25 3.92 7.13
C GLN A 55 -12.81 5.00 8.13
N GLU A 56 -12.19 4.62 9.25
CA GLU A 56 -11.69 5.59 10.24
C GLU A 56 -10.57 6.46 9.69
N ILE A 57 -9.70 5.89 8.85
CA ILE A 57 -8.61 6.63 8.19
C ILE A 57 -9.20 7.55 7.12
N LYS A 58 -10.17 7.06 6.34
CA LYS A 58 -10.84 7.86 5.29
C LYS A 58 -11.55 9.09 5.87
N ARG A 59 -12.06 9.05 7.09
CA ARG A 59 -12.66 10.22 7.79
C ARG A 59 -11.70 11.40 8.02
N LEU A 60 -10.39 11.22 7.79
CA LEU A 60 -9.45 12.35 7.80
C LEU A 60 -9.77 13.38 6.71
N GLU A 61 -10.55 13.03 5.68
CA GLU A 61 -11.04 13.98 4.68
C GLU A 61 -11.81 15.15 5.31
N ASP A 62 -12.63 14.89 6.34
CA ASP A 62 -13.33 15.94 7.08
C ASP A 62 -12.37 16.91 7.78
N THR A 63 -11.22 16.43 8.20
CA THR A 63 -10.19 17.24 8.84
C THR A 63 -9.47 18.10 7.82
N PHE A 64 -9.15 17.54 6.66
CA PHE A 64 -8.55 18.29 5.56
C PHE A 64 -9.51 19.37 5.05
N ASP A 65 -10.77 19.02 4.83
CA ASP A 65 -11.81 19.97 4.43
C ASP A 65 -11.90 21.15 5.40
N ARG A 66 -12.01 20.88 6.71
CA ARG A 66 -12.06 21.93 7.75
C ARG A 66 -10.82 22.79 7.80
N GLN A 67 -9.64 22.23 7.54
CA GLN A 67 -8.36 22.94 7.65
C GLN A 67 -7.99 23.73 6.39
N THR A 68 -8.61 23.41 5.25
CA THR A 68 -8.30 23.99 3.94
C THR A 68 -9.50 24.64 3.29
N LEU A 69 -10.40 23.88 2.67
CA LEU A 69 -11.49 24.39 1.85
C LEU A 69 -12.44 25.31 2.65
N ARG A 70 -12.84 24.91 3.84
CA ARG A 70 -13.69 25.75 4.72
C ARG A 70 -12.96 26.98 5.28
N ARG A 71 -11.65 27.05 5.12
CA ARG A 71 -10.84 28.23 5.46
C ARG A 71 -10.53 29.13 4.27
N GLY A 72 -11.08 28.84 3.10
CA GLY A 72 -10.98 29.69 1.92
C GLY A 72 -9.99 29.24 0.87
N CYS A 73 -9.34 28.05 1.00
CA CYS A 73 -8.63 27.47 -0.13
C CYS A 73 -9.61 27.16 -1.25
N ARG A 74 -9.22 27.46 -2.50
CA ARG A 74 -10.01 27.05 -3.67
C ARG A 74 -9.50 25.71 -4.18
N PHE A 75 -10.41 24.83 -4.52
CA PHE A 75 -10.11 23.55 -5.17
C PHE A 75 -10.38 23.65 -6.67
N LEU A 76 -9.38 23.34 -7.46
CA LEU A 76 -9.42 23.35 -8.92
C LEU A 76 -9.16 21.91 -9.40
N GLY A 77 -10.23 21.11 -9.42
CA GLY A 77 -10.21 19.73 -9.90
C GLY A 77 -10.32 19.66 -11.41
N ASN A 78 -9.93 18.52 -11.99
CA ASN A 78 -9.78 18.31 -13.44
C ASN A 78 -8.85 19.34 -14.10
N VAL A 79 -7.79 19.74 -13.40
CA VAL A 79 -6.76 20.63 -13.93
C VAL A 79 -5.39 19.95 -13.80
N GLU A 80 -4.83 19.55 -14.92
CA GLU A 80 -3.54 18.91 -14.98
C GLU A 80 -2.43 19.93 -15.27
N VAL A 81 -1.61 20.19 -14.26
CA VAL A 81 -0.45 21.09 -14.42
C VAL A 81 0.60 20.43 -15.31
N GLY A 82 1.00 21.13 -16.34
CA GLY A 82 1.84 20.63 -17.43
C GLY A 82 1.08 20.38 -18.73
N THR A 83 -0.24 20.18 -18.64
CA THR A 83 -1.15 19.98 -19.80
C THR A 83 -2.11 21.14 -19.95
N ASP A 84 -2.93 21.43 -18.91
CA ASP A 84 -3.95 22.49 -18.95
C ASP A 84 -3.38 23.85 -18.54
N VAL A 85 -2.45 23.87 -17.63
CA VAL A 85 -1.73 25.06 -17.17
C VAL A 85 -0.23 24.73 -16.99
N SER A 86 0.65 25.55 -17.53
CA SER A 86 2.08 25.35 -17.43
C SER A 86 2.64 25.86 -16.09
N HIS A 87 3.82 25.37 -15.71
CA HIS A 87 4.59 25.91 -14.57
C HIS A 87 4.87 27.42 -14.74
N ALA A 88 5.20 27.87 -15.97
CA ALA A 88 5.48 29.26 -16.24
C ALA A 88 4.28 30.17 -15.97
N GLU A 89 3.07 29.78 -16.41
CA GLU A 89 1.84 30.50 -16.12
C GLU A 89 1.54 30.55 -14.62
N LEU A 90 1.79 29.43 -13.89
CA LEU A 90 1.64 29.46 -12.43
C LEU A 90 2.60 30.48 -11.79
N MET A 91 3.87 30.54 -12.24
CA MET A 91 4.85 31.49 -11.72
C MET A 91 4.53 32.96 -12.07
N GLU A 92 3.74 33.22 -13.11
CA GLU A 92 3.28 34.58 -13.44
C GLU A 92 2.12 35.04 -12.53
N HIS A 93 1.34 34.12 -12.00
CA HIS A 93 0.10 34.41 -11.28
C HIS A 93 0.17 34.18 -9.77
N TYR A 94 1.20 33.48 -9.28
CA TYR A 94 1.37 33.12 -7.86
C TYR A 94 2.74 33.55 -7.35
N ASP A 95 2.77 33.95 -6.10
CA ASP A 95 4.04 34.30 -5.40
C ASP A 95 4.85 33.05 -5.04
N ALA A 96 4.21 31.89 -4.94
CA ALA A 96 4.85 30.60 -4.68
C ALA A 96 4.06 29.44 -5.30
N VAL A 97 4.79 28.43 -5.77
CA VAL A 97 4.22 27.17 -6.28
C VAL A 97 4.81 26.01 -5.46
N VAL A 98 3.93 25.17 -4.90
CA VAL A 98 4.29 23.98 -4.11
C VAL A 98 3.85 22.74 -4.87
N TYR A 99 4.78 21.84 -5.17
CA TYR A 99 4.46 20.54 -5.78
C TYR A 99 4.31 19.45 -4.71
N ALA A 100 3.13 18.86 -4.66
CA ALA A 100 2.71 17.81 -3.72
C ALA A 100 2.01 16.66 -4.46
N THR A 101 2.52 16.28 -5.63
CA THR A 101 1.91 15.36 -6.61
C THR A 101 1.94 13.90 -6.20
N GLY A 102 2.67 13.55 -5.13
CA GLY A 102 2.83 12.17 -4.67
C GLY A 102 3.74 11.34 -5.58
N ALA A 103 3.82 10.04 -5.30
CA ALA A 103 4.52 9.06 -6.13
C ALA A 103 3.48 8.28 -6.95
N GLN A 104 3.60 8.33 -8.28
CA GLN A 104 2.62 7.75 -9.20
C GLN A 104 3.11 6.46 -9.87
N THR A 105 4.34 6.01 -9.56
CA THR A 105 4.96 4.85 -10.20
C THR A 105 5.36 3.80 -9.17
N ASP A 106 5.09 2.55 -9.51
CA ASP A 106 5.57 1.40 -8.76
C ASP A 106 7.02 1.07 -9.08
N LYS A 107 7.65 0.32 -8.18
CA LYS A 107 8.97 -0.25 -8.44
C LYS A 107 8.81 -1.59 -9.13
N SER A 108 9.51 -1.78 -10.27
CA SER A 108 9.64 -3.06 -10.93
C SER A 108 10.38 -4.06 -10.03
N LEU A 109 10.01 -5.32 -10.12
CA LEU A 109 10.74 -6.43 -9.50
C LEU A 109 12.04 -6.73 -10.24
N GLY A 110 12.08 -6.47 -11.55
CA GLY A 110 13.23 -6.71 -12.42
C GLY A 110 13.51 -8.21 -12.64
N ILE A 111 12.47 -9.04 -12.67
CA ILE A 111 12.56 -10.48 -12.89
C ILE A 111 11.86 -10.88 -14.18
N ALA A 112 12.27 -12.02 -14.76
CA ALA A 112 11.65 -12.54 -15.96
C ALA A 112 10.16 -12.84 -15.71
N GLY A 113 9.31 -12.52 -16.71
CA GLY A 113 7.87 -12.76 -16.65
C GLY A 113 7.07 -11.75 -15.80
N GLU A 114 7.70 -10.69 -15.30
CA GLU A 114 7.01 -9.64 -14.53
C GLU A 114 5.87 -8.99 -15.31
N ASP A 115 6.00 -8.89 -16.64
CA ASP A 115 5.01 -8.27 -17.52
C ASP A 115 3.94 -9.24 -18.04
N LEU A 116 3.90 -10.48 -17.58
CA LEU A 116 2.88 -11.44 -17.98
C LEU A 116 1.49 -10.99 -17.53
N PRO A 117 0.44 -11.14 -18.36
CA PRO A 117 -0.94 -10.95 -17.95
C PRO A 117 -1.27 -11.72 -16.67
N GLY A 118 -1.87 -11.04 -15.67
CA GLY A 118 -2.10 -11.58 -14.34
C GLY A 118 -1.04 -11.19 -13.31
N SER A 119 0.08 -10.55 -13.74
CA SER A 119 1.05 -9.89 -12.85
C SER A 119 0.72 -8.39 -12.81
N TRP A 120 0.46 -7.88 -11.62
CA TRP A 120 -0.03 -6.52 -11.44
C TRP A 120 0.76 -5.79 -10.36
N ALA A 121 0.97 -4.50 -10.56
CA ALA A 121 1.42 -3.61 -9.51
C ALA A 121 0.32 -3.45 -8.45
N ALA A 122 0.68 -3.40 -7.17
CA ALA A 122 -0.29 -3.22 -6.09
C ALA A 122 -1.09 -1.92 -6.24
N THR A 123 -0.47 -0.84 -6.75
CA THR A 123 -1.14 0.45 -7.01
C THR A 123 -2.31 0.31 -7.98
N SER A 124 -2.18 -0.53 -9.00
CA SER A 124 -3.25 -0.79 -9.98
C SER A 124 -4.45 -1.46 -9.30
N PHE A 125 -4.21 -2.48 -8.48
CA PHE A 125 -5.28 -3.16 -7.75
C PHE A 125 -5.93 -2.26 -6.69
N VAL A 126 -5.12 -1.49 -5.96
CA VAL A 126 -5.59 -0.51 -4.96
C VAL A 126 -6.42 0.59 -5.60
N GLY A 127 -5.97 1.16 -6.71
CA GLY A 127 -6.73 2.15 -7.47
C GLY A 127 -8.03 1.58 -8.01
N TRP A 128 -8.00 0.36 -8.52
CA TRP A 128 -9.16 -0.34 -9.07
C TRP A 128 -10.27 -0.55 -8.03
N TYR A 129 -9.95 -1.12 -6.86
CA TYR A 129 -10.99 -1.35 -5.85
C TYR A 129 -11.48 -0.05 -5.17
N ASN A 130 -10.72 1.04 -5.25
CA ASN A 130 -11.15 2.36 -4.81
C ASN A 130 -11.86 3.18 -5.90
N GLY A 131 -12.05 2.64 -7.11
CA GLY A 131 -12.74 3.33 -8.21
C GLY A 131 -11.95 4.51 -8.80
N HIS A 132 -10.62 4.49 -8.70
CA HIS A 132 -9.76 5.54 -9.25
C HIS A 132 -9.90 5.59 -10.78
N PRO A 133 -10.13 6.77 -11.41
CA PRO A 133 -10.41 6.87 -12.84
C PRO A 133 -9.41 6.17 -13.76
N ASP A 134 -8.12 6.21 -13.44
CA ASP A 134 -7.06 5.63 -14.28
C ASP A 134 -7.03 4.09 -14.21
N TYR A 135 -7.66 3.47 -13.21
CA TYR A 135 -7.59 2.04 -12.95
C TYR A 135 -8.93 1.33 -12.99
N ARG A 136 -10.05 2.06 -13.02
CA ARG A 136 -11.41 1.51 -12.92
C ARG A 136 -11.77 0.52 -14.03
N ASP A 137 -11.16 0.68 -15.20
CA ASP A 137 -11.45 -0.14 -16.39
C ASP A 137 -10.48 -1.32 -16.52
N LEU A 138 -9.62 -1.57 -15.51
CA LEU A 138 -8.77 -2.74 -15.47
C LEU A 138 -9.59 -4.00 -15.15
N GLU A 139 -9.20 -5.10 -15.79
CA GLU A 139 -9.80 -6.41 -15.56
C GLU A 139 -8.80 -7.32 -14.82
N PHE A 140 -9.13 -7.67 -13.57
CA PHE A 140 -8.33 -8.61 -12.79
C PHE A 140 -8.92 -10.02 -12.91
N ASP A 141 -8.12 -10.96 -13.43
CA ASP A 141 -8.49 -12.38 -13.46
C ASP A 141 -8.36 -12.97 -12.04
N LEU A 142 -9.49 -13.14 -11.37
CA LEU A 142 -9.61 -13.73 -10.04
C LEU A 142 -10.12 -15.18 -10.09
N SER A 143 -9.99 -15.86 -11.23
CA SER A 143 -10.44 -17.24 -11.44
C SER A 143 -9.53 -18.29 -10.79
N ALA A 144 -8.27 -17.95 -10.50
CA ALA A 144 -7.33 -18.84 -9.83
C ALA A 144 -7.67 -18.97 -8.33
N GLU A 145 -7.42 -20.16 -7.76
CA GLU A 145 -7.63 -20.41 -6.33
C GLU A 145 -6.55 -19.73 -5.45
N ARG A 146 -5.38 -19.39 -6.04
CA ARG A 146 -4.24 -18.81 -5.32
C ARG A 146 -3.83 -17.48 -5.91
N ALA A 147 -3.67 -16.49 -5.06
CA ALA A 147 -3.02 -15.22 -5.35
C ALA A 147 -1.66 -15.15 -4.62
N VAL A 148 -0.66 -14.51 -5.26
CA VAL A 148 0.65 -14.26 -4.66
C VAL A 148 0.85 -12.76 -4.49
N VAL A 149 1.11 -12.34 -3.26
CA VAL A 149 1.41 -10.94 -2.92
C VAL A 149 2.90 -10.81 -2.60
N ILE A 150 3.60 -9.98 -3.36
CA ILE A 150 5.04 -9.77 -3.18
C ILE A 150 5.28 -8.52 -2.35
N GLY A 151 5.76 -8.71 -1.13
CA GLY A 151 5.97 -7.67 -0.14
C GLY A 151 5.18 -7.93 1.14
N ASN A 152 5.62 -7.34 2.24
CA ASN A 152 5.04 -7.51 3.56
C ASN A 152 4.90 -6.17 4.31
N GLY A 153 4.45 -5.14 3.60
CA GLY A 153 4.10 -3.82 4.15
C GLY A 153 2.59 -3.64 4.29
N ASN A 154 2.15 -2.45 4.73
CA ASN A 154 0.73 -2.16 4.96
C ASN A 154 -0.12 -2.26 3.69
N VAL A 155 0.39 -1.81 2.52
CA VAL A 155 -0.32 -1.98 1.24
C VAL A 155 -0.54 -3.46 0.92
N ALA A 156 0.45 -4.33 1.22
CA ALA A 156 0.25 -5.76 1.07
C ALA A 156 -0.84 -6.28 2.02
N ALA A 157 -0.90 -5.79 3.26
CA ALA A 157 -1.96 -6.14 4.21
C ALA A 157 -3.34 -5.73 3.68
N ASP A 158 -3.47 -4.55 3.09
CA ASP A 158 -4.70 -4.08 2.45
C ASP A 158 -5.13 -5.02 1.31
N VAL A 159 -4.22 -5.32 0.39
CA VAL A 159 -4.48 -6.26 -0.73
C VAL A 159 -4.90 -7.64 -0.21
N ILE A 160 -4.23 -8.16 0.81
CA ILE A 160 -4.56 -9.46 1.43
C ILE A 160 -5.98 -9.43 2.00
N ARG A 161 -6.34 -8.39 2.76
CA ARG A 161 -7.69 -8.25 3.33
C ARG A 161 -8.75 -8.21 2.23
N ILE A 162 -8.59 -7.35 1.22
CA ILE A 162 -9.56 -7.24 0.12
C ILE A 162 -9.74 -8.57 -0.63
N LEU A 163 -8.67 -9.36 -0.80
CA LEU A 163 -8.75 -10.70 -1.42
C LEU A 163 -9.36 -11.76 -0.51
N THR A 164 -9.34 -11.55 0.82
CA THR A 164 -9.77 -12.57 1.80
C THR A 164 -11.03 -12.21 2.58
N LEU A 165 -11.48 -10.96 2.57
CA LEU A 165 -12.76 -10.57 3.16
C LEU A 165 -13.95 -11.15 2.39
N GLY A 166 -15.03 -11.43 3.12
CA GLY A 166 -16.30 -11.88 2.52
C GLY A 166 -16.95 -10.79 1.66
N PRO A 167 -17.66 -11.15 0.57
CA PRO A 167 -18.34 -10.14 -0.26
C PRO A 167 -19.38 -9.32 0.51
N ASP A 168 -20.01 -9.90 1.53
CA ASP A 168 -20.99 -9.18 2.35
C ASP A 168 -20.33 -8.16 3.30
N GLU A 169 -19.11 -8.43 3.76
CA GLU A 169 -18.30 -7.46 4.53
C GLU A 169 -17.83 -6.34 3.63
N LEU A 170 -17.30 -6.66 2.45
CA LEU A 170 -16.87 -5.66 1.46
C LEU A 170 -18.03 -4.77 1.01
N ALA A 171 -19.24 -5.30 0.88
CA ALA A 171 -20.43 -4.54 0.50
C ALA A 171 -20.84 -3.48 1.55
N GLN A 172 -20.31 -3.54 2.77
CA GLN A 172 -20.54 -2.54 3.82
C GLN A 172 -19.51 -1.40 3.81
N THR A 173 -18.55 -1.47 2.89
CA THR A 173 -17.49 -0.48 2.74
C THR A 173 -17.77 0.45 1.55
N ASP A 174 -16.85 1.37 1.26
CA ASP A 174 -16.92 2.22 0.05
C ASP A 174 -16.17 1.61 -1.16
N ILE A 175 -16.01 0.29 -1.20
CA ILE A 175 -15.44 -0.41 -2.35
C ILE A 175 -16.22 -0.09 -3.62
N ALA A 176 -15.52 0.07 -4.74
CA ALA A 176 -16.17 0.33 -6.02
C ALA A 176 -17.04 -0.86 -6.49
N ASP A 177 -18.22 -0.58 -7.04
CA ASP A 177 -19.22 -1.61 -7.43
C ASP A 177 -18.63 -2.66 -8.37
N HIS A 178 -17.87 -2.25 -9.39
CA HIS A 178 -17.22 -3.18 -10.33
C HIS A 178 -16.22 -4.12 -9.64
N ALA A 179 -15.51 -3.62 -8.63
CA ALA A 179 -14.56 -4.44 -7.86
C ALA A 179 -15.31 -5.41 -6.93
N LEU A 180 -16.38 -4.95 -6.30
CA LEU A 180 -17.23 -5.82 -5.47
C LEU A 180 -17.84 -6.96 -6.29
N GLU A 181 -18.34 -6.68 -7.51
CA GLU A 181 -18.87 -7.71 -8.42
C GLU A 181 -17.81 -8.75 -8.80
N ALA A 182 -16.59 -8.29 -9.16
CA ALA A 182 -15.50 -9.19 -9.50
C ALA A 182 -15.05 -10.04 -8.30
N LEU A 183 -14.96 -9.45 -7.10
CA LEU A 183 -14.59 -10.16 -5.87
C LEU A 183 -15.66 -11.16 -5.41
N ARG A 184 -16.94 -10.90 -5.67
CA ARG A 184 -18.02 -11.87 -5.46
C ARG A 184 -17.87 -13.12 -6.33
N ALA A 185 -17.41 -12.96 -7.55
CA ALA A 185 -17.14 -14.04 -8.50
C ALA A 185 -15.76 -14.70 -8.32
N SER A 186 -14.94 -14.20 -7.38
CA SER A 186 -13.57 -14.66 -7.18
C SER A 186 -13.48 -16.09 -6.67
N ASN A 187 -12.58 -16.86 -7.27
CA ASN A 187 -12.19 -18.20 -6.81
C ASN A 187 -11.02 -18.21 -5.85
N VAL A 188 -10.45 -17.06 -5.50
CA VAL A 188 -9.29 -16.98 -4.59
C VAL A 188 -9.67 -17.53 -3.22
N ARG A 189 -8.91 -18.54 -2.79
CA ARG A 189 -9.04 -19.21 -1.48
C ARG A 189 -7.75 -19.14 -0.67
N GLU A 190 -6.63 -18.93 -1.33
CA GLU A 190 -5.32 -18.83 -0.70
C GLU A 190 -4.59 -17.58 -1.18
N VAL A 191 -4.06 -16.80 -0.23
CA VAL A 191 -3.18 -15.67 -0.52
C VAL A 191 -1.80 -15.97 0.07
N VAL A 192 -0.81 -16.19 -0.78
CA VAL A 192 0.58 -16.42 -0.39
C VAL A 192 1.33 -15.10 -0.39
N VAL A 193 1.93 -14.74 0.72
CA VAL A 193 2.65 -13.46 0.89
C VAL A 193 4.14 -13.74 0.97
N LEU A 194 4.92 -13.14 0.07
CA LEU A 194 6.37 -13.32 -0.01
C LEU A 194 7.11 -12.11 0.58
N GLY A 195 7.74 -12.30 1.73
CA GLY A 195 8.66 -11.34 2.34
C GLY A 195 10.11 -11.71 2.05
N ARG A 196 10.85 -10.85 1.35
CA ARG A 196 12.29 -11.13 1.05
C ARG A 196 13.18 -11.11 2.28
N ARG A 197 12.79 -10.40 3.33
CA ARG A 197 13.50 -10.32 4.61
C ARG A 197 12.84 -11.21 5.67
N GLY A 198 13.48 -11.34 6.83
CA GLY A 198 12.96 -12.11 7.94
C GLY A 198 11.84 -11.41 8.72
N PRO A 199 11.22 -12.12 9.69
CA PRO A 199 10.13 -11.59 10.49
C PRO A 199 10.52 -10.34 11.29
N ALA A 200 11.78 -10.20 11.73
CA ALA A 200 12.26 -9.01 12.43
C ALA A 200 12.28 -7.75 11.55
N GLN A 201 12.35 -7.89 10.23
CA GLN A 201 12.35 -6.81 9.26
C GLN A 201 11.04 -6.70 8.48
N ALA A 202 9.96 -7.35 8.95
CA ALA A 202 8.62 -7.21 8.37
C ALA A 202 8.16 -5.75 8.45
N ALA A 203 7.61 -5.24 7.35
CA ALA A 203 7.27 -3.83 7.21
C ALA A 203 5.80 -3.51 7.60
N PHE A 204 5.01 -4.51 7.99
CA PHE A 204 3.67 -4.28 8.56
C PHE A 204 3.75 -3.41 9.81
N THR A 205 2.77 -2.56 10.03
CA THR A 205 2.50 -2.06 11.39
C THR A 205 1.96 -3.20 12.24
N SER A 206 2.17 -3.13 13.56
CA SER A 206 1.64 -4.17 14.46
C SER A 206 0.11 -4.17 14.53
N ALA A 207 -0.54 -3.08 14.12
CA ALA A 207 -1.99 -2.98 14.01
C ALA A 207 -2.49 -3.84 12.83
N GLU A 208 -1.95 -3.60 11.64
CA GLU A 208 -2.27 -4.36 10.43
C GLU A 208 -2.04 -5.88 10.62
N LEU A 209 -0.88 -6.23 11.21
CA LEU A 209 -0.57 -7.64 11.44
C LEU A 209 -1.55 -8.32 12.41
N ARG A 210 -2.01 -7.60 13.45
CA ARG A 210 -3.05 -8.12 14.35
C ARG A 210 -4.39 -8.27 13.67
N GLU A 211 -4.73 -7.34 12.80
CA GLU A 211 -5.99 -7.36 12.04
C GLU A 211 -6.03 -8.57 11.12
N LEU A 212 -4.98 -8.84 10.35
CA LEU A 212 -4.87 -10.08 9.55
C LEU A 212 -5.07 -11.35 10.39
N GLY A 213 -4.59 -11.37 11.63
CA GLY A 213 -4.73 -12.52 12.53
C GLY A 213 -6.11 -12.65 13.19
N ARG A 214 -7.07 -11.76 12.89
CA ARG A 214 -8.42 -11.70 13.47
C ARG A 214 -9.53 -11.79 12.42
N LEU A 215 -9.19 -11.93 11.14
CA LEU A 215 -10.19 -12.04 10.08
C LEU A 215 -11.05 -13.26 10.27
N ASP A 216 -12.36 -13.06 10.28
CA ASP A 216 -13.33 -14.14 10.46
C ASP A 216 -13.35 -15.08 9.26
N GLY A 217 -13.36 -16.39 9.50
CA GLY A 217 -13.36 -17.39 8.45
C GLY A 217 -12.07 -17.49 7.63
N VAL A 218 -10.99 -16.84 8.05
CA VAL A 218 -9.68 -16.83 7.39
C VAL A 218 -8.62 -17.48 8.29
N ALA A 219 -7.93 -18.49 7.79
CA ALA A 219 -6.79 -19.10 8.49
C ALA A 219 -5.51 -18.34 8.15
N LEU A 220 -4.92 -17.66 9.12
CA LEU A 220 -3.57 -17.09 8.97
C LEU A 220 -2.53 -18.15 9.36
N HIS A 221 -1.63 -18.46 8.44
CA HIS A 221 -0.55 -19.43 8.61
C HIS A 221 0.81 -18.75 8.49
N VAL A 222 1.71 -19.13 9.38
CA VAL A 222 3.15 -18.83 9.33
C VAL A 222 3.86 -20.15 9.63
N ASP A 223 4.78 -20.58 8.73
CA ASP A 223 5.59 -21.76 9.03
C ASP A 223 6.48 -21.46 10.26
N PRO A 224 6.54 -22.35 11.27
CA PRO A 224 7.42 -22.18 12.43
C PRO A 224 8.88 -21.85 12.05
N ALA A 225 9.41 -22.48 11.01
CA ALA A 225 10.75 -22.22 10.52
C ALA A 225 10.92 -20.80 9.93
N ASP A 226 9.85 -20.24 9.35
CA ASP A 226 9.85 -18.88 8.83
C ASP A 226 9.68 -17.82 9.95
N ALA A 227 9.12 -18.21 11.09
CA ALA A 227 9.00 -17.34 12.28
C ALA A 227 10.26 -17.31 13.15
N GLU A 228 11.20 -18.24 12.93
CA GLU A 228 12.45 -18.26 13.64
C GLU A 228 13.37 -17.12 13.20
N LEU A 229 14.08 -16.53 14.19
CA LEU A 229 15.09 -15.53 13.91
C LEU A 229 16.45 -16.19 13.67
N ASP A 230 17.08 -15.83 12.55
CA ASP A 230 18.51 -16.11 12.36
C ASP A 230 19.37 -15.34 13.39
N ALA A 231 20.65 -15.69 13.52
CA ALA A 231 21.54 -15.11 14.53
C ALA A 231 21.71 -13.58 14.31
N VAL A 232 21.85 -13.15 13.06
CA VAL A 232 22.04 -11.73 12.70
C VAL A 232 20.80 -10.91 13.03
N SER A 233 19.61 -11.42 12.66
CA SER A 233 18.33 -10.77 12.95
C SER A 233 18.04 -10.71 14.45
N ARG A 234 18.43 -11.73 15.22
CA ARG A 234 18.26 -11.77 16.68
C ARG A 234 19.15 -10.72 17.37
N GLU A 235 20.42 -10.66 16.97
CA GLU A 235 21.35 -9.66 17.47
C GLU A 235 20.88 -8.23 17.17
N TRP A 236 20.51 -7.98 15.91
CA TRP A 236 19.97 -6.67 15.51
C TRP A 236 18.71 -6.29 16.28
N LEU A 237 17.76 -7.23 16.43
CA LEU A 237 16.51 -6.97 17.15
C LEU A 237 16.76 -6.60 18.62
N ALA A 238 17.75 -7.24 19.25
CA ALA A 238 18.14 -6.96 20.63
C ALA A 238 18.78 -5.56 20.78
N ALA A 239 19.70 -5.21 19.87
CA ALA A 239 20.49 -3.99 19.94
C ALA A 239 19.75 -2.76 19.37
N GLU A 240 19.13 -2.89 18.21
CA GLU A 240 18.65 -1.79 17.37
C GLU A 240 17.14 -1.89 17.05
N GLY A 241 16.50 -3.03 17.35
CA GLY A 241 15.12 -3.30 16.97
C GLY A 241 14.14 -2.26 17.55
N THR A 242 13.25 -1.76 16.69
CA THR A 242 12.16 -0.88 17.12
C THR A 242 11.12 -1.63 17.97
N PHE A 243 10.29 -0.89 18.70
CA PHE A 243 9.14 -1.48 19.40
C PHE A 243 8.24 -2.27 18.44
N THR A 244 7.95 -1.72 17.26
CA THR A 244 7.14 -2.37 16.22
C THR A 244 7.78 -3.67 15.76
N ALA A 245 9.08 -3.69 15.46
CA ALA A 245 9.79 -4.90 15.03
C ALA A 245 9.70 -6.03 16.07
N ARG A 246 9.95 -5.70 17.35
CA ARG A 246 9.83 -6.67 18.46
C ARG A 246 8.40 -7.21 18.57
N LYS A 247 7.41 -6.31 18.49
CA LYS A 247 6.00 -6.69 18.59
C LYS A 247 5.55 -7.54 17.41
N ASN A 248 6.03 -7.26 16.20
CA ASN A 248 5.73 -8.06 15.02
C ASN A 248 6.32 -9.47 15.13
N VAL A 249 7.55 -9.62 15.63
CA VAL A 249 8.15 -10.94 15.87
C VAL A 249 7.31 -11.75 16.87
N GLU A 250 6.90 -11.15 17.99
CA GLU A 250 6.02 -11.82 18.98
C GLU A 250 4.71 -12.29 18.34
N LEU A 251 4.08 -11.45 17.52
CA LEU A 251 2.84 -11.78 16.84
C LEU A 251 3.04 -12.91 15.83
N LEU A 252 4.08 -12.84 14.99
CA LEU A 252 4.36 -13.86 13.98
C LEU A 252 4.68 -15.21 14.60
N GLN A 253 5.46 -15.24 15.70
CA GLN A 253 5.73 -16.45 16.48
C GLN A 253 4.47 -17.01 17.14
N ALA A 254 3.59 -16.13 17.64
CA ALA A 254 2.30 -16.56 18.17
C ALA A 254 1.38 -17.13 17.08
N PHE A 255 1.42 -16.59 15.85
CA PHE A 255 0.67 -17.13 14.73
C PHE A 255 1.23 -18.49 14.29
N ALA A 256 2.56 -18.64 14.24
CA ALA A 256 3.23 -19.90 13.91
C ALA A 256 2.94 -21.04 14.91
N ALA A 257 2.66 -20.69 16.16
CA ALA A 257 2.29 -21.63 17.22
C ALA A 257 0.81 -22.00 17.27
N ARG A 258 -0.05 -21.37 16.43
CA ARG A 258 -1.49 -21.68 16.39
C ARG A 258 -1.74 -22.99 15.68
N GLU A 259 -2.67 -23.76 16.20
CA GLU A 259 -3.24 -24.89 15.44
C GLU A 259 -3.94 -24.36 14.17
N PRO A 260 -3.84 -25.08 13.05
CA PRO A 260 -4.53 -24.69 11.83
C PRO A 260 -6.04 -24.57 12.09
N HIS A 261 -6.64 -23.46 11.67
CA HIS A 261 -8.07 -23.22 11.84
C HIS A 261 -8.85 -24.18 10.92
N ALA A 262 -9.33 -25.29 11.48
CA ALA A 262 -10.13 -26.26 10.75
C ALA A 262 -11.46 -25.62 10.30
N GLY A 263 -11.73 -25.66 8.98
CA GLY A 263 -12.98 -25.14 8.42
C GLY A 263 -12.93 -23.67 7.96
N ALA A 264 -11.78 -23.00 7.99
CA ALA A 264 -11.62 -21.69 7.37
C ALA A 264 -11.89 -21.74 5.85
N ALA A 265 -12.70 -20.83 5.35
CA ALA A 265 -13.04 -20.76 3.93
C ALA A 265 -11.87 -20.24 3.08
N ARG A 266 -10.97 -19.46 3.67
CA ARG A 266 -9.80 -18.85 3.02
C ARG A 266 -8.56 -18.97 3.90
N ARG A 267 -7.40 -18.85 3.27
CA ARG A 267 -6.09 -18.95 3.93
C ARG A 267 -5.16 -17.82 3.50
N ILE A 268 -4.43 -17.29 4.47
CA ILE A 268 -3.27 -16.42 4.26
C ILE A 268 -2.03 -17.21 4.67
N ASP A 269 -1.02 -17.28 3.81
CA ASP A 269 0.26 -17.96 4.06
C ASP A 269 1.41 -16.93 4.01
N LEU A 270 1.90 -16.52 5.18
CA LEU A 270 3.00 -15.55 5.27
C LEU A 270 4.34 -16.28 5.23
N ARG A 271 5.12 -16.03 4.18
CA ARG A 271 6.45 -16.60 3.98
C ARG A 271 7.53 -15.55 4.09
N PHE A 272 8.53 -15.84 4.88
CA PHE A 272 9.68 -14.96 5.09
C PHE A 272 10.94 -15.53 4.45
N LEU A 273 11.94 -14.64 4.26
CA LEU A 273 13.21 -14.99 3.61
C LEU A 273 13.00 -15.61 2.22
N CYS A 274 12.02 -15.12 1.49
CA CYS A 274 11.64 -15.62 0.17
C CYS A 274 11.66 -14.47 -0.84
N SER A 275 12.40 -14.65 -1.93
CA SER A 275 12.38 -13.72 -3.08
C SER A 275 11.83 -14.42 -4.31
N PRO A 276 10.87 -13.82 -5.04
CA PRO A 276 10.54 -14.28 -6.37
C PRO A 276 11.75 -14.05 -7.28
N VAL A 277 12.02 -14.98 -8.17
CA VAL A 277 13.14 -14.90 -9.11
C VAL A 277 12.70 -15.00 -10.57
N GLU A 278 11.53 -15.56 -10.81
CA GLU A 278 10.93 -15.66 -12.13
C GLU A 278 9.42 -15.86 -11.99
N ILE A 279 8.65 -15.23 -12.86
CA ILE A 279 7.23 -15.50 -13.05
C ILE A 279 7.09 -16.27 -14.36
N ARG A 280 6.40 -17.42 -14.33
CA ARG A 280 6.26 -18.31 -15.48
C ARG A 280 4.82 -18.48 -15.90
N GLY A 281 4.63 -18.72 -17.20
CA GLY A 281 3.35 -19.06 -17.80
C GLY A 281 3.33 -18.88 -19.31
N GLU A 282 2.38 -19.49 -19.98
CA GLU A 282 2.11 -19.29 -21.40
C GLU A 282 0.96 -18.28 -21.59
N GLY A 283 1.31 -17.03 -21.94
CA GLY A 283 0.33 -15.97 -22.17
C GLY A 283 -0.29 -15.35 -20.91
N ARG A 284 -0.10 -15.94 -19.73
CA ARG A 284 -0.52 -15.42 -18.41
C ARG A 284 0.31 -16.02 -17.29
N VAL A 285 0.22 -15.46 -16.11
CA VAL A 285 0.87 -16.01 -14.91
C VAL A 285 0.28 -17.38 -14.55
N GLU A 286 1.15 -18.36 -14.37
CA GLU A 286 0.81 -19.72 -13.92
C GLU A 286 1.59 -20.14 -12.69
N ALA A 287 2.83 -19.65 -12.54
CA ALA A 287 3.70 -19.98 -11.41
C ALA A 287 4.66 -18.83 -11.08
N VAL A 288 5.13 -18.81 -9.84
CA VAL A 288 6.19 -17.92 -9.36
C VAL A 288 7.29 -18.79 -8.76
N ASP A 289 8.50 -18.72 -9.34
CA ASP A 289 9.68 -19.38 -8.78
C ASP A 289 10.23 -18.53 -7.64
N VAL A 290 10.46 -19.17 -6.51
CA VAL A 290 10.87 -18.51 -5.26
C VAL A 290 12.18 -19.11 -4.78
N ARG A 291 13.13 -18.28 -4.36
CA ARG A 291 14.36 -18.70 -3.69
C ARG A 291 14.40 -18.22 -2.25
N ARG A 292 15.06 -19.03 -1.41
CA ARG A 292 15.34 -18.66 -0.02
C ARG A 292 16.47 -17.65 0.07
N ASN A 293 16.31 -16.70 1.00
CA ASN A 293 17.31 -15.70 1.35
C ASN A 293 18.00 -16.02 2.69
N ALA A 294 19.12 -15.35 2.92
CA ALA A 294 19.73 -15.18 4.24
C ALA A 294 19.81 -13.67 4.55
N ILE A 295 19.74 -13.31 5.81
CA ILE A 295 20.04 -11.94 6.24
C ILE A 295 21.55 -11.83 6.48
N VAL A 296 22.16 -10.84 5.85
CA VAL A 296 23.57 -10.51 6.02
C VAL A 296 23.71 -9.09 6.53
N ARG A 297 24.75 -8.83 7.32
CA ARG A 297 25.11 -7.48 7.75
C ARG A 297 26.19 -6.97 6.79
N GLU A 298 25.89 -5.86 6.13
CA GLU A 298 26.82 -5.15 5.26
C GLU A 298 27.90 -4.40 6.08
N GLU A 299 28.94 -3.91 5.43
CA GLU A 299 30.04 -3.19 6.09
C GLU A 299 29.58 -1.89 6.78
N ASP A 300 28.52 -1.26 6.27
CA ASP A 300 27.90 -0.07 6.87
C ASP A 300 26.96 -0.38 8.04
N GLY A 301 26.84 -1.66 8.43
CA GLY A 301 25.97 -2.15 9.50
C GLY A 301 24.52 -2.41 9.07
N THR A 302 24.11 -2.06 7.85
CA THR A 302 22.75 -2.33 7.37
C THR A 302 22.49 -3.81 7.18
N LEU A 303 21.22 -4.23 7.37
CA LEU A 303 20.80 -5.61 7.12
C LEU A 303 20.22 -5.76 5.72
N ARG A 304 20.75 -6.72 4.97
CA ARG A 304 20.31 -7.01 3.60
C ARG A 304 19.91 -8.46 3.44
N ALA A 305 18.86 -8.69 2.63
CA ALA A 305 18.50 -10.03 2.19
C ALA A 305 19.34 -10.42 0.98
N GLN A 306 19.99 -11.56 1.04
CA GLN A 306 20.82 -12.14 -0.01
C GLN A 306 20.29 -13.52 -0.38
N LEU A 307 20.22 -13.84 -1.68
CA LEU A 307 19.85 -15.19 -2.12
C LEU A 307 20.84 -16.23 -1.56
N ARG A 308 20.31 -17.31 -1.02
CA ARG A 308 21.15 -18.44 -0.64
C ARG A 308 21.70 -19.12 -1.89
N HIS A 309 22.98 -19.45 -1.85
CA HIS A 309 23.67 -20.18 -2.94
C HIS A 309 23.48 -21.70 -2.85
N ASP A 310 22.82 -22.20 -1.81
CA ASP A 310 22.58 -23.62 -1.58
C ASP A 310 21.46 -24.08 -2.53
N GLY A 311 21.86 -24.91 -3.51
CA GLY A 311 21.02 -25.38 -4.62
C GLY A 311 19.91 -26.35 -4.20
N HIS A 312 18.91 -25.85 -3.45
CA HIS A 312 17.67 -26.61 -3.25
C HIS A 312 16.49 -25.75 -3.66
N ARG A 313 15.82 -26.28 -4.71
CA ARG A 313 14.56 -25.80 -5.29
C ARG A 313 13.41 -25.96 -4.31
#